data_deb00bd29e78a6589638ba96228d3008
#
_entry.id   deb00bd29e78a6589638ba96228d3008
#
_cell.length_a   1.000
_cell.length_b   1.000
_cell.length_c   1.000
_cell.angle_alpha   90.00
_cell.angle_beta   90.00
_cell.angle_gamma   90.00
#
_symmetry.space_group_name_H-M   'P 1'
#
loop_
_entity.id
_entity.type
_entity.pdbx_description
1 polymer ?
#
loop_
_entity_poly.entity_id
_entity_poly.type
_entity_poly.pdbx_seq_one_letter_code
_entity_poly.pdbx_strand_id
1 'polypeptide(L)'
;MGETSASRPASTILLLRDGAAKEVEVFMMVRHHQIEFNSGALVFPGGSVDAGDQEIVKRSELYSGGEGLSESDRGFRIAAIRETFEESGILLETALRFVQALAA
;
A
#
# COMPACT_ATOMS: atom_id res chain seq x y z
N MET A 1 1.69 -15.91 26.85
CA MET A 1 1.55 -15.59 26.49
C MET A 1 1.69 -15.19 25.75
N GLY A 2 1.71 -15.30 25.43
CA GLY A 2 1.65 -15.03 24.85
C GLY A 2 1.87 -14.37 24.18
N GLU A 3 2.56 -14.25 24.24
CA GLU A 3 2.60 -13.47 23.55
C GLU A 3 2.47 -13.59 22.35
N THR A 4 1.97 -13.73 22.19
CA THR A 4 1.65 -13.61 20.84
C THR A 4 2.07 -12.30 20.34
N SER A 5 2.82 -12.25 19.33
CA SER A 5 3.12 -11.02 18.71
C SER A 5 1.83 -10.45 18.19
N ALA A 6 1.54 -9.25 18.53
CA ALA A 6 0.39 -8.57 17.98
C ALA A 6 0.56 -8.41 16.49
N SER A 7 -0.50 -8.63 15.75
CA SER A 7 -0.51 -8.36 14.33
C SER A 7 -0.35 -6.88 14.10
N ARG A 8 0.46 -6.52 13.13
CA ARG A 8 0.61 -5.13 12.74
C ARG A 8 -0.24 -4.89 11.51
N PRO A 9 -1.05 -3.85 11.52
CA PRO A 9 -1.80 -3.52 10.30
C PRO A 9 -0.84 -3.17 9.18
N ALA A 10 -1.10 -3.71 8.01
CA ALA A 10 -0.27 -3.47 6.84
C ALA A 10 -1.12 -3.49 5.60
N SER A 11 -0.60 -2.88 4.55
CA SER A 11 -1.28 -2.80 3.25
C SER A 11 -0.41 -3.41 2.19
N THR A 12 -1.06 -4.02 1.21
CA THR A 12 -0.44 -4.42 -0.03
C THR A 12 -1.30 -3.86 -1.15
N ILE A 13 -0.70 -3.30 -2.17
CA ILE A 13 -1.44 -2.70 -3.25
C ILE A 13 -1.11 -3.41 -4.56
N LEU A 14 -2.14 -3.67 -5.34
CA LEU A 14 -1.97 -4.22 -6.69
C LEU A 14 -2.26 -3.10 -7.67
N LEU A 15 -1.23 -2.65 -8.38
CA LEU A 15 -1.38 -1.63 -9.40
C LEU A 15 -1.49 -2.33 -10.73
N LEU A 16 -2.59 -2.13 -11.40
CA LEU A 16 -2.88 -2.79 -12.66
C LEU A 16 -2.91 -1.78 -13.79
N ARG A 17 -2.53 -2.23 -14.96
CA ARG A 17 -2.69 -1.42 -16.17
C ARG A 17 -2.94 -2.36 -17.33
N ASP A 18 -3.42 -1.80 -18.43
CA ASP A 18 -3.54 -2.56 -19.67
C ASP A 18 -2.20 -2.59 -20.36
N GLY A 19 -1.78 -3.76 -20.78
CA GLY A 19 -0.59 -3.92 -21.57
C GLY A 19 -0.84 -3.64 -23.03
N ALA A 20 0.23 -3.70 -23.83
CA ALA A 20 0.17 -3.36 -25.26
C ALA A 20 -0.76 -4.29 -26.03
N ALA A 21 -0.89 -5.54 -25.63
CA ALA A 21 -1.79 -6.49 -26.27
C ALA A 21 -3.09 -6.63 -25.50
N LYS A 22 -3.40 -5.67 -24.65
CA LYS A 22 -4.62 -5.61 -23.84
C LYS A 22 -4.68 -6.67 -22.75
N GLU A 23 -3.58 -7.32 -22.47
CA GLU A 23 -3.47 -8.17 -21.29
C GLU A 23 -3.38 -7.28 -20.05
N VAL A 24 -3.70 -7.82 -18.90
CA VAL A 24 -3.57 -7.09 -17.65
C VAL A 24 -2.14 -7.24 -17.14
N GLU A 25 -1.51 -6.12 -16.82
CA GLU A 25 -0.18 -6.14 -16.21
C GLU A 25 -0.28 -5.67 -14.77
N VAL A 26 0.47 -6.29 -13.89
CA VAL A 26 0.51 -5.90 -12.49
C VAL A 26 1.94 -5.47 -12.14
N PHE A 27 2.04 -4.37 -11.42
CA PHE A 27 3.34 -3.84 -11.01
C PHE A 27 3.89 -4.64 -9.86
N MET A 28 5.13 -5.08 -9.98
CA MET A 28 5.81 -5.80 -8.91
C MET A 28 7.22 -5.24 -8.78
N MET A 29 7.80 -5.46 -7.61
CA MET A 29 9.14 -4.99 -7.31
C MET A 29 9.97 -6.16 -6.86
N VAL A 30 11.28 -6.01 -6.97
CA VAL A 30 12.21 -7.01 -6.44
C VAL A 30 12.49 -6.63 -4.99
N ARG A 31 12.32 -7.58 -4.09
CA ARG A 31 12.60 -7.34 -2.68
C ARG A 31 14.07 -7.00 -2.51
N HIS A 32 14.33 -6.01 -1.68
CA HIS A 32 15.66 -5.48 -1.48
C HIS A 32 16.60 -6.57 -0.97
N HIS A 33 17.80 -6.62 -1.49
CA HIS A 33 18.72 -7.67 -1.14
C HIS A 33 19.18 -7.64 0.29
N GLN A 34 19.09 -6.53 1.00
CA GLN A 34 19.52 -6.46 2.38
C GLN A 34 18.53 -7.13 3.32
N ILE A 35 17.38 -7.50 2.80
CA ILE A 35 16.43 -8.28 3.57
C ILE A 35 16.79 -9.73 3.30
N GLU A 36 17.29 -10.42 4.30
CA GLU A 36 17.80 -11.76 4.09
C GLU A 36 16.73 -12.73 3.65
N PHE A 37 15.59 -12.68 4.30
CA PHE A 37 14.52 -13.61 3.99
C PHE A 37 13.86 -13.20 2.68
N ASN A 38 13.87 -14.10 1.73
CA ASN A 38 13.27 -13.89 0.42
C ASN A 38 13.84 -12.71 -0.36
N SER A 39 15.12 -12.40 -0.14
CA SER A 39 15.74 -11.36 -0.93
C SER A 39 15.74 -11.79 -2.39
N GLY A 40 15.42 -10.87 -3.28
CA GLY A 40 15.29 -11.14 -4.71
C GLY A 40 13.92 -11.61 -5.12
N ALA A 41 13.00 -11.87 -4.19
CA ALA A 41 11.65 -12.28 -4.56
C ALA A 41 10.87 -11.10 -5.13
N LEU A 42 9.94 -11.38 -6.02
CA LEU A 42 9.03 -10.37 -6.53
C LEU A 42 7.95 -10.12 -5.49
N VAL A 43 7.66 -8.85 -5.25
CA VAL A 43 6.67 -8.46 -4.25
C VAL A 43 5.82 -7.32 -4.79
N PHE A 44 4.60 -7.20 -4.28
CA PHE A 44 3.77 -6.04 -4.53
C PHE A 44 4.21 -4.91 -3.59
N PRO A 45 4.00 -3.65 -3.96
CA PRO A 45 4.27 -2.55 -3.04
C PRO A 45 3.40 -2.66 -1.81
N GLY A 46 3.91 -2.19 -0.69
CA GLY A 46 3.12 -2.19 0.54
C GLY A 46 3.99 -2.09 1.77
N GLY A 47 3.35 -2.09 2.89
CA GLY A 47 4.03 -2.03 4.17
C GLY A 47 3.09 -1.74 5.30
N SER A 48 3.65 -1.47 6.46
CA SER A 48 2.88 -1.25 7.69
C SER A 48 2.17 0.09 7.70
N VAL A 49 1.05 0.14 8.38
CA VAL A 49 0.35 1.39 8.64
C VAL A 49 1.03 2.04 9.84
N ASP A 50 1.51 3.25 9.67
CA ASP A 50 2.23 3.97 10.73
C ASP A 50 1.32 4.94 11.45
N ALA A 51 1.79 5.42 12.58
CA ALA A 51 1.08 6.48 13.30
C ALA A 51 0.88 7.73 12.44
N GLY A 52 1.86 8.04 11.59
CA GLY A 52 1.73 9.16 10.68
C GLY A 52 0.59 9.00 9.69
N ASP A 53 0.35 7.79 9.24
CA ASP A 53 -0.79 7.52 8.35
C ASP A 53 -2.11 7.79 9.06
N GLN A 54 -2.19 7.39 10.32
CA GLN A 54 -3.39 7.62 11.12
C GLN A 54 -3.63 9.11 11.36
N GLU A 55 -2.55 9.87 11.50
CA GLU A 55 -2.69 11.33 11.62
C GLU A 55 -3.25 11.94 10.34
N ILE A 56 -2.80 11.45 9.19
CA ILE A 56 -3.30 11.95 7.92
C ILE A 56 -4.77 11.64 7.75
N VAL A 57 -5.22 10.48 8.23
CA VAL A 57 -6.64 10.14 8.16
C VAL A 57 -7.51 11.24 8.76
N LYS A 58 -7.04 11.83 9.85
CA LYS A 58 -7.81 12.85 10.56
C LYS A 58 -7.74 14.21 9.91
N ARG A 59 -6.92 14.37 8.89
CA ARG A 59 -6.72 15.64 8.24
C ARG A 59 -7.25 15.55 6.82
N SER A 60 -8.55 15.60 6.70
CA SER A 60 -9.22 15.37 5.41
C SER A 60 -8.85 16.39 4.37
N GLU A 61 -8.30 17.54 4.76
CA GLU A 61 -7.86 18.53 3.79
C GLU A 61 -6.61 18.07 3.02
N LEU A 62 -5.95 17.01 3.47
CA LEU A 62 -4.74 16.54 2.83
C LEU A 62 -4.97 15.50 1.75
N TYR A 63 -6.19 15.01 1.59
CA TYR A 63 -6.45 13.98 0.59
C TYR A 63 -7.88 14.12 0.09
N SER A 64 -8.16 13.43 -1.01
CA SER A 64 -9.51 13.39 -1.57
C SER A 64 -9.90 11.95 -1.80
N GLY A 65 -11.19 11.70 -1.87
CA GLY A 65 -11.70 10.36 -2.04
C GLY A 65 -11.87 9.68 -0.69
N GLY A 66 -12.28 8.44 -0.73
CA GLY A 66 -12.46 7.67 0.49
C GLY A 66 -13.78 7.91 1.18
N GLU A 67 -14.70 8.61 0.53
CA GLU A 67 -16.04 8.82 1.08
C GLU A 67 -16.68 7.47 1.33
N GLY A 68 -17.26 7.32 2.48
CA GLY A 68 -17.89 6.06 2.85
C GLY A 68 -16.96 5.02 3.44
N LEU A 69 -15.66 5.27 3.45
CA LEU A 69 -14.73 4.35 4.07
C LEU A 69 -14.56 4.67 5.54
N SER A 70 -14.32 3.64 6.34
CA SER A 70 -13.99 3.82 7.75
C SER A 70 -12.63 4.48 7.88
N GLU A 71 -12.34 4.99 9.07
CA GLU A 71 -11.02 5.55 9.32
C GLU A 71 -9.93 4.50 9.17
N SER A 72 -10.22 3.28 9.59
CA SER A 72 -9.28 2.19 9.46
C SER A 72 -8.95 1.92 7.98
N ASP A 73 -9.97 1.86 7.14
CA ASP A 73 -9.77 1.62 5.71
C ASP A 73 -9.03 2.77 5.06
N ARG A 74 -9.30 4.01 5.47
CA ARG A 74 -8.54 5.14 4.96
C ARG A 74 -7.08 5.05 5.34
N GLY A 75 -6.82 4.60 6.57
CA GLY A 75 -5.45 4.42 7.03
C GLY A 75 -4.70 3.41 6.17
N PHE A 76 -5.33 2.31 5.83
CA PHE A 76 -4.72 1.32 4.95
C PHE A 76 -4.41 1.90 3.58
N ARG A 77 -5.31 2.71 3.03
CA ARG A 77 -5.09 3.29 1.71
C ARG A 77 -3.99 4.34 1.73
N ILE A 78 -3.94 5.13 2.77
CA ILE A 78 -2.90 6.13 2.92
C ILE A 78 -1.53 5.45 3.05
N ALA A 79 -1.47 4.38 3.85
CA ALA A 79 -0.23 3.62 3.98
C ALA A 79 0.20 3.03 2.64
N ALA A 80 -0.75 2.52 1.87
CA ALA A 80 -0.44 1.95 0.56
C ALA A 80 0.16 3.01 -0.38
N ILE A 81 -0.41 4.21 -0.37
CA ILE A 81 0.10 5.30 -1.21
C ILE A 81 1.50 5.69 -0.77
N ARG A 82 1.69 5.86 0.53
CA ARG A 82 2.99 6.28 1.06
C ARG A 82 4.05 5.23 0.79
N GLU A 83 3.76 3.97 1.09
CA GLU A 83 4.73 2.90 0.92
C GLU A 83 5.08 2.71 -0.55
N THR A 84 4.10 2.82 -1.44
CA THR A 84 4.38 2.70 -2.87
C THR A 84 5.34 3.79 -3.31
N PHE A 85 5.15 5.01 -2.83
CA PHE A 85 6.03 6.10 -3.19
C PHE A 85 7.43 5.89 -2.61
N GLU A 86 7.52 5.48 -1.37
CA GLU A 86 8.80 5.27 -0.72
C GLU A 86 9.60 4.16 -1.38
N GLU A 87 8.92 3.12 -1.83
CA GLU A 87 9.59 1.95 -2.36
C GLU A 87 9.89 2.05 -3.85
N SER A 88 9.04 2.72 -4.61
CA SER A 88 9.18 2.73 -6.07
C SER A 88 9.33 4.11 -6.68
N GLY A 89 9.05 5.16 -5.92
CA GLY A 89 9.03 6.51 -6.46
C GLY A 89 7.75 6.85 -7.19
N ILE A 90 6.79 5.94 -7.25
CA ILE A 90 5.52 6.19 -7.93
C ILE A 90 4.56 6.85 -6.95
N LEU A 91 4.13 8.07 -7.25
CA LEU A 91 3.16 8.77 -6.44
C LEU A 91 1.77 8.56 -7.03
N LEU A 92 0.92 7.92 -6.26
CA LEU A 92 -0.45 7.69 -6.66
C LEU A 92 -1.26 8.92 -6.31
N GLU A 93 -1.63 9.66 -7.33
CA GLU A 93 -2.39 10.88 -7.14
C GLU A 93 -3.84 10.65 -7.49
N THR A 94 -4.52 11.70 -7.74
CA THR A 94 -5.92 11.66 -8.05
C THR A 94 -6.24 10.67 -9.13
N ALA A 95 -7.40 10.15 -9.11
CA ALA A 95 -7.97 9.33 -10.14
C ALA A 95 -7.36 7.98 -10.30
N LEU A 96 -6.38 7.64 -9.52
CA LEU A 96 -5.87 6.31 -9.62
C LEU A 96 -6.84 5.35 -9.02
N ARG A 97 -7.06 4.30 -9.74
CA ARG A 97 -7.93 3.27 -9.27
C ARG A 97 -7.10 2.29 -8.52
N PHE A 98 -7.27 2.26 -7.25
CA PHE A 98 -6.77 1.16 -6.50
C PHE A 98 -7.62 -0.02 -6.87
N VAL A 99 -6.98 -1.06 -7.33
CA VAL A 99 -7.71 -2.29 -7.46
C VAL A 99 -8.05 -2.77 -6.09
N GLN A 100 -7.10 -2.67 -5.21
CA GLN A 100 -7.37 -2.98 -3.82
C GLN A 100 -6.15 -2.69 -2.97
N ALA A 101 -6.39 -2.18 -1.77
CA ALA A 101 -5.40 -2.20 -0.71
C ALA A 101 -5.84 -3.32 0.23
N LEU A 102 -4.98 -4.28 0.43
CA LEU A 102 -5.30 -5.43 1.25
C LEU A 102 -4.72 -5.24 2.62
N ALA A 103 -5.52 -5.51 3.62
CA ALA A 103 -5.06 -5.46 5.00
C ALA A 103 -4.47 -6.81 5.36
N ALA A 104 -3.33 -6.79 5.98
CA ALA A 104 -2.70 -8.01 6.45
C ALA A 104 -3.00 -8.23 7.92
#